data_6a0750b6603bc1f6e5ad67dcc1040df7
#
_entry.id   6a0750b6603bc1f6e5ad67dcc1040df7
#
_cell.length_a   1.000
_cell.length_b   1.000
_cell.length_c   1.000
_cell.angle_alpha   90.00
_cell.angle_beta   90.00
_cell.angle_gamma   90.00
#
_symmetry.space_group_name_H-M   'P 1'
#
loop_
_entity.id
_entity.type
_entity.pdbx_description
1 polymer ?
#
loop_
_entity_poly.entity_id
_entity_poly.type
_entity_poly.pdbx_seq_one_letter_code
_entity_poly.pdbx_strand_id
1 'polypeptide(L)'
;MAPLVWWKVKEHFASQENFQRGYAVLGHSLDEKHTPNESMTRIPILLNTDSPWSAFLCGSQGSGKSHTLSCMLENCLLNDEPIIRRIGINPHPLAGLVFYYDRAQGSGICEAAYLCTDIPTTVLVSPSNYGRLKKAYEDMAKKKCASITVKQLHILPKYLDTGRMKTLMAVGKEDEIPLYMQVS
;
A
#
# COMPACT_ATOMS: atom_id res chain seq x y z
N MET A 1 -4.69 4.45 19.88
CA MET A 1 -4.62 5.70 19.08
C MET A 1 -5.47 5.54 17.83
N ALA A 2 -6.14 6.63 17.37
CA ALA A 2 -6.94 6.58 16.15
C ALA A 2 -6.04 6.50 14.89
N PRO A 3 -6.43 5.73 13.84
CA PRO A 3 -5.66 5.68 12.59
C PRO A 3 -5.74 6.99 11.80
N LEU A 4 -6.85 7.72 11.91
CA LEU A 4 -7.05 9.04 11.29
C LEU A 4 -7.27 10.10 12.37
N VAL A 5 -6.64 11.25 12.20
CA VAL A 5 -6.70 12.37 13.15
C VAL A 5 -6.99 13.66 12.40
N TRP A 6 -7.95 14.43 12.90
CA TRP A 6 -8.25 15.76 12.42
C TRP A 6 -7.18 16.76 12.86
N TRP A 7 -6.88 17.72 12.02
CA TRP A 7 -5.90 18.77 12.30
C TRP A 7 -6.15 19.50 13.63
N LYS A 8 -7.40 19.84 13.92
CA LYS A 8 -7.79 20.51 15.19
C LYS A 8 -7.45 19.70 16.42
N VAL A 9 -7.53 18.37 16.32
CA VAL A 9 -7.12 17.46 17.42
C VAL A 9 -5.61 17.52 17.60
N LYS A 10 -4.84 17.51 16.50
CA LYS A 10 -3.38 17.68 16.56
C LYS A 10 -2.99 19.01 17.19
N GLU A 11 -3.63 20.12 16.83
CA GLU A 11 -3.37 21.44 17.41
C GLU A 11 -3.63 21.46 18.93
N HIS A 12 -4.74 20.85 19.36
CA HIS A 12 -5.08 20.77 20.79
C HIS A 12 -4.04 19.99 21.62
N PHE A 13 -3.44 18.95 21.04
CA PHE A 13 -2.43 18.13 21.70
C PHE A 13 -0.99 18.49 21.30
N ALA A 14 -0.77 19.56 20.58
CA ALA A 14 0.56 19.94 20.06
C ALA A 14 1.61 20.18 21.16
N SER A 15 1.18 20.47 22.40
CA SER A 15 2.05 20.60 23.57
C SER A 15 2.54 19.27 24.14
N GLN A 16 1.98 18.14 23.71
CA GLN A 16 2.40 16.81 24.16
C GLN A 16 3.45 16.25 23.20
N GLU A 17 4.68 16.10 23.64
CA GLU A 17 5.82 15.60 22.83
C GLU A 17 5.53 14.29 22.09
N ASN A 18 4.68 13.42 22.64
CA ASN A 18 4.32 12.14 22.04
C ASN A 18 3.33 12.23 20.88
N PHE A 19 2.69 13.38 20.65
CA PHE A 19 1.69 13.52 19.59
C PHE A 19 2.31 13.89 18.24
N GLN A 20 3.54 14.38 18.20
CA GLN A 20 4.20 14.86 16.99
C GLN A 20 4.93 13.77 16.19
N ARG A 21 5.03 12.55 16.73
CA ARG A 21 5.74 11.44 16.08
C ARG A 21 4.79 10.62 15.23
N GLY A 22 5.13 10.48 13.95
CA GLY A 22 4.49 9.53 13.08
C GLY A 22 3.09 9.87 12.58
N TYR A 23 2.86 11.10 12.13
CA TYR A 23 1.65 11.49 11.40
C TYR A 23 1.98 12.09 10.05
N ALA A 24 1.21 11.71 9.04
CA ALA A 24 1.35 12.27 7.71
C ALA A 24 -0.01 12.69 7.12
N VAL A 25 -0.01 13.62 6.18
CA VAL A 25 -1.24 14.10 5.53
C VAL A 25 -1.74 13.06 4.54
N LEU A 26 -2.88 12.46 4.82
CA LEU A 26 -3.57 11.54 3.91
C LEU A 26 -4.34 12.30 2.81
N GLY A 27 -4.88 13.46 3.15
CA GLY A 27 -5.69 14.27 2.26
C GLY A 27 -6.23 15.50 2.98
N HIS A 28 -7.19 16.16 2.35
CA HIS A 28 -7.83 17.35 2.92
C HIS A 28 -9.34 17.16 2.92
N SER A 29 -10.00 17.61 3.99
CA SER A 29 -11.45 17.71 4.01
C SER A 29 -11.91 18.89 3.14
N LEU A 30 -12.92 18.66 2.33
CA LEU A 30 -13.66 19.72 1.65
C LEU A 30 -14.79 20.12 2.60
N ASP A 31 -14.65 21.26 3.27
CA ASP A 31 -15.72 21.77 4.13
C ASP A 31 -16.81 22.36 3.24
N GLU A 32 -18.02 21.79 3.26
CA GLU A 32 -19.15 22.19 2.41
C GLU A 32 -19.76 23.54 2.81
N LYS A 33 -19.27 24.19 3.86
CA LYS A 33 -19.85 25.43 4.43
C LYS A 33 -19.16 26.71 3.99
N HIS A 34 -18.39 26.71 2.92
CA HIS A 34 -17.75 27.94 2.47
C HIS A 34 -18.65 28.79 1.58
N THR A 35 -18.90 30.03 2.04
CA THR A 35 -19.40 31.13 1.23
C THR A 35 -18.39 31.47 0.11
N PRO A 36 -18.83 31.92 -1.08
CA PRO A 36 -17.96 32.10 -2.27
C PRO A 36 -16.78 33.06 -2.10
N ASN A 37 -16.66 33.75 -0.97
CA ASN A 37 -15.67 34.81 -0.74
C ASN A 37 -14.58 34.46 0.29
N GLU A 38 -14.59 33.27 0.91
CA GLU A 38 -13.53 32.88 1.80
C GLU A 38 -12.57 31.91 1.10
N SER A 39 -11.27 32.20 1.22
CA SER A 39 -10.22 31.29 0.71
C SER A 39 -10.46 29.88 1.29
N MET A 40 -10.63 28.89 0.42
CA MET A 40 -10.84 27.50 0.79
C MET A 40 -9.75 27.05 1.77
N THR A 41 -10.05 27.05 3.04
CA THR A 41 -9.14 26.51 4.07
C THR A 41 -9.27 24.99 4.01
N ARG A 42 -8.38 24.36 3.27
CA ARG A 42 -8.31 22.90 3.19
C ARG A 42 -7.78 22.37 4.52
N ILE A 43 -8.65 21.75 5.31
CA ILE A 43 -8.28 21.16 6.60
C ILE A 43 -7.63 19.79 6.34
N PRO A 44 -6.35 19.58 6.71
CA PRO A 44 -5.70 18.31 6.50
C PRO A 44 -6.27 17.21 7.39
N ILE A 45 -6.38 16.02 6.82
CA ILE A 45 -6.68 14.78 7.53
C ILE A 45 -5.36 14.04 7.67
N LEU A 46 -4.99 13.70 8.88
CA LEU A 46 -3.72 13.06 9.22
C LEU A 46 -3.90 11.55 9.35
N LEU A 47 -2.94 10.80 8.79
CA LEU A 47 -2.78 9.37 8.98
C LEU A 47 -1.75 9.14 10.08
N ASN A 48 -2.06 8.25 11.03
CA ASN A 48 -1.11 7.79 12.03
C ASN A 48 -0.16 6.77 11.40
N THR A 49 1.14 7.07 11.37
CA THR A 49 2.17 6.20 10.80
C THR A 49 2.98 5.46 11.87
N ASP A 50 2.72 5.72 13.16
CA ASP A 50 3.49 5.20 14.29
C ASP A 50 2.81 4.03 15.02
N SER A 51 1.49 3.86 14.86
CA SER A 51 0.74 2.80 15.54
C SER A 51 0.10 1.84 14.53
N PRO A 52 0.04 0.53 14.84
CA PRO A 52 -0.63 -0.44 13.97
C PRO A 52 -2.12 -0.12 13.78
N TRP A 53 -2.57 -0.21 12.55
CA TRP A 53 -3.99 -0.07 12.19
C TRP A 53 -4.30 -0.96 10.99
N SER A 54 -5.59 -1.18 10.74
CA SER A 54 -6.10 -1.87 9.56
C SER A 54 -7.10 -0.99 8.84
N ALA A 55 -7.08 -1.00 7.51
CA ALA A 55 -8.03 -0.27 6.69
C ALA A 55 -8.61 -1.16 5.60
N PHE A 56 -9.88 -0.96 5.30
CA PHE A 56 -10.56 -1.55 4.15
C PHE A 56 -11.01 -0.45 3.21
N LEU A 57 -10.44 -0.42 1.99
CA LEU A 57 -10.76 0.57 0.97
C LEU A 57 -11.77 -0.01 -0.01
N CYS A 58 -12.99 0.48 0.03
CA CYS A 58 -14.05 0.08 -0.89
C CYS A 58 -14.63 1.29 -1.63
N GLY A 59 -15.26 1.02 -2.76
CA GLY A 59 -15.89 2.06 -3.57
C GLY A 59 -16.03 1.62 -5.04
N SER A 60 -16.79 2.37 -5.81
CA SER A 60 -16.97 2.16 -7.25
C SER A 60 -15.66 2.38 -8.03
N GLN A 61 -15.66 1.99 -9.30
CA GLN A 61 -14.54 2.29 -10.20
C GLN A 61 -14.39 3.82 -10.33
N GLY A 62 -13.15 4.31 -10.30
CA GLY A 62 -12.86 5.74 -10.37
C GLY A 62 -13.00 6.51 -9.05
N SER A 63 -13.41 5.87 -7.93
CA SER A 63 -13.59 6.54 -6.63
C SER A 63 -12.30 6.92 -5.89
N GLY A 64 -11.12 6.70 -6.48
CA GLY A 64 -9.84 7.07 -5.87
C GLY A 64 -9.24 6.04 -4.91
N LYS A 65 -9.72 4.79 -4.89
CA LYS A 65 -9.18 3.73 -4.01
C LYS A 65 -7.67 3.53 -4.14
N SER A 66 -7.19 3.37 -5.37
CA SER A 66 -5.76 3.20 -5.65
C SER A 66 -4.96 4.42 -5.24
N HIS A 67 -5.49 5.62 -5.48
CA HIS A 67 -4.84 6.86 -5.05
C HIS A 67 -4.72 6.94 -3.53
N THR A 68 -5.78 6.62 -2.80
CA THR A 68 -5.76 6.59 -1.33
C THR A 68 -4.73 5.57 -0.82
N LEU A 69 -4.68 4.36 -1.43
CA LEU A 69 -3.67 3.36 -1.09
C LEU A 69 -2.25 3.87 -1.36
N SER A 70 -2.03 4.55 -2.49
CA SER A 70 -0.75 5.16 -2.81
C SER A 70 -0.32 6.19 -1.76
N CYS A 71 -1.22 7.10 -1.37
CA CYS A 71 -0.93 8.06 -0.30
C CYS A 71 -0.59 7.38 1.04
N MET A 72 -1.29 6.29 1.39
CA MET A 72 -0.98 5.51 2.60
C MET A 72 0.41 4.87 2.52
N LEU A 73 0.77 4.28 1.38
CA LEU A 73 2.09 3.69 1.17
C LEU A 73 3.20 4.74 1.22
N GLU A 74 3.05 5.85 0.53
CA GLU A 74 4.01 6.97 0.58
C GLU A 74 4.25 7.43 2.01
N ASN A 75 3.17 7.69 2.75
CA ASN A 75 3.24 8.16 4.13
C ASN A 75 3.93 7.17 5.09
N CYS A 76 3.80 5.87 4.83
CA CYS A 76 4.38 4.84 5.69
C CYS A 76 5.81 4.44 5.28
N LEU A 77 6.15 4.54 4.00
CA LEU A 77 7.39 3.96 3.47
C LEU A 77 8.47 4.99 3.15
N LEU A 78 8.09 6.25 2.84
CA LEU A 78 9.06 7.27 2.48
C LEU A 78 9.73 7.85 3.72
N ASN A 79 11.02 8.15 3.55
CA ASN A 79 11.83 8.76 4.59
C ASN A 79 11.62 10.29 4.65
N ASP A 80 12.16 10.91 5.70
CA ASP A 80 12.01 12.33 6.04
C ASP A 80 12.80 13.26 5.09
N GLU A 81 12.50 13.15 3.78
CA GLU A 81 13.03 14.04 2.75
C GLU A 81 12.34 15.42 2.80
N PRO A 82 12.97 16.50 2.30
CA PRO A 82 12.43 17.86 2.34
C PRO A 82 11.01 18.01 1.76
N ILE A 83 10.62 17.14 0.82
CA ILE A 83 9.28 17.11 0.22
C ILE A 83 8.28 16.55 1.23
N ILE A 84 8.67 15.55 2.01
CA ILE A 84 7.82 14.86 2.98
C ILE A 84 7.61 15.69 4.23
N ARG A 85 8.56 16.53 4.62
CA ARG A 85 8.39 17.49 5.72
C ARG A 85 7.20 18.42 5.54
N ARG A 86 6.76 18.65 4.30
CA ARG A 86 5.52 19.39 4.01
C ARG A 86 4.26 18.56 4.21
N ILE A 87 4.38 17.23 4.20
CA ILE A 87 3.26 16.29 4.24
C ILE A 87 3.13 15.67 5.63
N GLY A 88 4.24 15.54 6.39
CA GLY A 88 4.22 14.91 7.70
C GLY A 88 5.61 14.68 8.29
N ILE A 89 5.66 13.88 9.33
CA ILE A 89 6.88 13.45 10.00
C ILE A 89 6.86 11.92 10.06
N ASN A 90 7.82 11.28 9.40
CA ASN A 90 8.00 9.83 9.43
C ASN A 90 9.45 9.49 9.79
N PRO A 91 9.82 9.54 11.08
CA PRO A 91 11.19 9.31 11.52
C PRO A 91 11.63 7.85 11.37
N HIS A 92 10.69 6.92 11.27
CA HIS A 92 10.93 5.48 11.21
C HIS A 92 10.09 4.86 10.07
N PRO A 93 10.52 5.03 8.81
CA PRO A 93 9.79 4.46 7.68
C PRO A 93 9.70 2.94 7.78
N LEU A 94 8.54 2.41 7.42
CA LEU A 94 8.27 0.99 7.44
C LEU A 94 8.82 0.30 6.19
N ALA A 95 8.93 -1.03 6.24
CA ALA A 95 9.06 -1.86 5.04
C ALA A 95 7.67 -2.26 4.55
N GLY A 96 7.43 -2.20 3.24
CA GLY A 96 6.15 -2.53 2.64
C GLY A 96 6.14 -3.89 1.96
N LEU A 97 5.06 -4.64 2.13
CA LEU A 97 4.76 -5.85 1.37
C LEU A 97 3.40 -5.70 0.71
N VAL A 98 3.37 -5.69 -0.62
CA VAL A 98 2.14 -5.49 -1.40
C VAL A 98 1.82 -6.77 -2.17
N PHE A 99 0.63 -7.33 -1.93
CA PHE A 99 0.07 -8.41 -2.74
C PHE A 99 -0.83 -7.80 -3.82
N TYR A 100 -0.55 -8.15 -5.07
CA TYR A 100 -1.28 -7.64 -6.20
C TYR A 100 -1.81 -8.77 -7.06
N TYR A 101 -3.09 -8.73 -7.37
CA TYR A 101 -3.76 -9.67 -8.26
C TYR A 101 -4.52 -8.93 -9.34
N ASP A 102 -4.10 -9.12 -10.60
CA ASP A 102 -4.78 -8.58 -11.78
C ASP A 102 -5.61 -9.67 -12.45
N ARG A 103 -6.91 -9.69 -12.16
CA ARG A 103 -7.85 -10.65 -12.76
C ARG A 103 -8.00 -10.42 -14.27
N ALA A 104 -7.90 -9.19 -14.72
CA ALA A 104 -8.12 -8.81 -16.12
C ALA A 104 -6.91 -9.07 -17.03
N GLN A 105 -5.77 -9.51 -16.46
CA GLN A 105 -4.50 -9.70 -17.16
C GLN A 105 -4.09 -8.49 -18.02
N GLY A 106 -4.42 -7.30 -17.57
CA GLY A 106 -4.12 -6.03 -18.23
C GLY A 106 -2.61 -5.75 -18.36
N SER A 107 -2.16 -4.60 -17.92
CA SER A 107 -0.73 -4.24 -17.92
C SER A 107 0.11 -5.21 -17.05
N GLY A 108 -0.52 -5.82 -16.06
CA GLY A 108 0.12 -6.71 -15.09
C GLY A 108 1.08 -6.00 -14.14
N ILE A 109 1.18 -4.67 -14.22
CA ILE A 109 2.05 -3.85 -13.37
C ILE A 109 1.25 -3.40 -12.16
N CYS A 110 1.77 -3.72 -10.96
CA CYS A 110 1.23 -3.20 -9.71
C CYS A 110 1.48 -1.68 -9.63
N GLU A 111 0.44 -0.91 -9.36
CA GLU A 111 0.54 0.56 -9.24
C GLU A 111 1.58 0.97 -8.19
N ALA A 112 1.65 0.27 -7.05
CA ALA A 112 2.61 0.55 -5.98
C ALA A 112 4.09 0.46 -6.42
N ALA A 113 4.39 -0.16 -7.56
CA ALA A 113 5.75 -0.25 -8.07
C ALA A 113 6.35 1.11 -8.49
N TYR A 114 5.53 2.17 -8.61
CA TYR A 114 6.04 3.53 -8.88
C TYR A 114 6.96 4.03 -7.76
N LEU A 115 6.81 3.51 -6.54
CA LEU A 115 7.67 3.85 -5.39
C LEU A 115 9.15 3.45 -5.60
N CYS A 116 9.47 2.69 -6.65
CA CYS A 116 10.86 2.39 -7.02
C CYS A 116 11.69 3.64 -7.35
N THR A 117 11.07 4.80 -7.53
CA THR A 117 11.76 6.09 -7.68
C THR A 117 12.44 6.54 -6.39
N ASP A 118 11.87 6.19 -5.25
CA ASP A 118 12.24 6.73 -3.94
C ASP A 118 12.79 5.67 -2.99
N ILE A 119 12.36 4.41 -3.15
CA ILE A 119 12.78 3.31 -2.28
C ILE A 119 13.21 2.07 -3.07
N PRO A 120 14.17 1.28 -2.54
CA PRO A 120 14.57 0.01 -3.14
C PRO A 120 13.37 -0.93 -3.24
N THR A 121 12.98 -1.29 -4.46
CA THR A 121 11.78 -2.09 -4.71
C THR A 121 12.14 -3.43 -5.37
N THR A 122 11.64 -4.52 -4.80
CA THR A 122 11.74 -5.87 -5.38
C THR A 122 10.35 -6.38 -5.72
N VAL A 123 10.17 -6.82 -6.98
CA VAL A 123 8.94 -7.43 -7.46
C VAL A 123 9.13 -8.92 -7.62
N LEU A 124 8.27 -9.71 -7.00
CA LEU A 124 8.21 -11.16 -7.15
C LEU A 124 7.08 -11.51 -8.10
N VAL A 125 7.37 -12.18 -9.20
CA VAL A 125 6.40 -12.54 -10.24
C VAL A 125 6.35 -14.04 -10.48
N SER A 126 5.20 -14.54 -10.91
CA SER A 126 5.05 -15.95 -11.29
C SER A 126 6.06 -16.33 -12.37
N PRO A 127 6.70 -17.50 -12.28
CA PRO A 127 7.63 -18.00 -13.29
C PRO A 127 7.04 -18.03 -14.71
N SER A 128 5.76 -18.36 -14.84
CA SER A 128 5.04 -18.41 -16.14
C SER A 128 4.95 -17.06 -16.84
N ASN A 129 4.96 -15.95 -16.10
CA ASN A 129 4.84 -14.58 -16.62
C ASN A 129 6.15 -13.79 -16.52
N TYR A 130 7.23 -14.41 -16.04
CA TYR A 130 8.46 -13.71 -15.68
C TYR A 130 9.03 -12.85 -16.81
N GLY A 131 9.20 -13.40 -18.01
CA GLY A 131 9.82 -12.67 -19.12
C GLY A 131 9.05 -11.40 -19.50
N ARG A 132 7.73 -11.50 -19.60
CA ARG A 132 6.84 -10.39 -19.95
C ARG A 132 6.83 -9.32 -18.83
N LEU A 133 6.62 -9.75 -17.60
CA LEU A 133 6.52 -8.83 -16.48
C LEU A 133 7.85 -8.17 -16.13
N LYS A 134 8.96 -8.92 -16.19
CA LYS A 134 10.29 -8.34 -16.01
C LYS A 134 10.53 -7.17 -16.96
N LYS A 135 10.31 -7.37 -18.25
CA LYS A 135 10.45 -6.30 -19.24
C LYS A 135 9.54 -5.12 -18.93
N ALA A 136 8.27 -5.36 -18.60
CA ALA A 136 7.31 -4.31 -18.32
C ALA A 136 7.72 -3.44 -17.10
N TYR A 137 8.16 -4.07 -16.01
CA TYR A 137 8.63 -3.34 -14.81
C TYR A 137 9.93 -2.60 -15.07
N GLU A 138 10.89 -3.21 -15.78
CA GLU A 138 12.16 -2.55 -16.13
C GLU A 138 11.92 -1.34 -17.04
N ASP A 139 11.04 -1.45 -18.04
CA ASP A 139 10.68 -0.35 -18.94
C ASP A 139 9.96 0.79 -18.18
N MET A 140 9.10 0.45 -17.22
CA MET A 140 8.46 1.42 -16.33
C MET A 140 9.52 2.18 -15.51
N ALA A 141 10.44 1.46 -14.86
CA ALA A 141 11.48 2.05 -14.03
C ALA A 141 12.41 2.95 -14.83
N LYS A 142 12.83 2.51 -16.04
CA LYS A 142 13.67 3.31 -16.96
C LYS A 142 13.01 4.64 -17.32
N LYS A 143 11.70 4.64 -17.60
CA LYS A 143 10.95 5.88 -17.91
C LYS A 143 10.95 6.88 -16.74
N LYS A 144 11.14 6.40 -15.54
CA LYS A 144 11.19 7.19 -14.30
C LYS A 144 12.62 7.46 -13.80
N CYS A 145 13.65 7.09 -14.58
CA CYS A 145 15.06 7.16 -14.18
C CYS A 145 15.34 6.42 -12.85
N ALA A 146 14.62 5.33 -12.61
CA ALA A 146 14.69 4.51 -11.40
C ALA A 146 15.17 3.09 -11.72
N SER A 147 15.48 2.32 -10.68
CA SER A 147 15.80 0.90 -10.80
C SER A 147 14.83 0.04 -9.98
N ILE A 148 14.52 -1.14 -10.53
CA ILE A 148 13.66 -2.11 -9.88
C ILE A 148 14.25 -3.51 -10.01
N THR A 149 14.17 -4.31 -8.96
CA THR A 149 14.63 -5.69 -8.99
C THR A 149 13.43 -6.60 -9.24
N VAL A 150 13.45 -7.38 -10.35
CA VAL A 150 12.39 -8.34 -10.64
C VAL A 150 12.92 -9.76 -10.51
N LYS A 151 12.28 -10.57 -9.69
CA LYS A 151 12.66 -11.97 -9.41
C LYS A 151 11.46 -12.89 -9.62
N GLN A 152 11.75 -14.17 -9.90
CA GLN A 152 10.71 -15.20 -9.91
C GLN A 152 10.28 -15.54 -8.48
N LEU A 153 8.99 -15.67 -8.28
CA LEU A 153 8.45 -16.19 -7.03
C LEU A 153 8.52 -17.72 -7.04
N HIS A 154 9.37 -18.27 -6.20
CA HIS A 154 9.47 -19.70 -5.99
C HIS A 154 9.07 -20.05 -4.56
N ILE A 155 8.09 -20.95 -4.44
CA ILE A 155 7.73 -21.54 -3.15
C ILE A 155 8.49 -22.87 -3.03
N LEU A 156 9.41 -22.92 -2.08
CA LEU A 156 10.21 -24.12 -1.88
C LEU A 156 9.35 -25.23 -1.25
N PRO A 157 9.48 -26.51 -1.70
CA PRO A 157 8.72 -27.63 -1.18
C PRO A 157 8.76 -27.77 0.35
N LYS A 158 9.90 -27.46 0.96
CA LYS A 158 10.06 -27.51 2.43
C LYS A 158 9.09 -26.59 3.21
N TYR A 159 8.49 -25.61 2.55
CA TYR A 159 7.50 -24.70 3.15
C TYR A 159 6.06 -25.13 2.87
N LEU A 160 5.87 -26.20 2.09
CA LEU A 160 4.56 -26.73 1.73
C LEU A 160 4.23 -27.94 2.62
N ASP A 161 3.77 -27.69 3.84
CA ASP A 161 3.14 -28.72 4.65
C ASP A 161 1.70 -28.99 4.20
N THR A 162 1.10 -30.06 4.68
CA THR A 162 -0.26 -30.48 4.31
C THR A 162 -1.32 -29.39 4.57
N GLY A 163 -1.15 -28.62 5.65
CA GLY A 163 -2.09 -27.53 5.97
C GLY A 163 -2.00 -26.39 4.98
N ARG A 164 -0.79 -25.96 4.62
CA ARG A 164 -0.55 -24.91 3.62
C ARG A 164 -0.98 -25.36 2.22
N MET A 165 -0.77 -26.61 1.87
CA MET A 165 -1.25 -27.17 0.61
C MET A 165 -2.79 -27.08 0.51
N LYS A 166 -3.51 -27.52 1.55
CA LYS A 166 -4.98 -27.37 1.61
C LYS A 166 -5.42 -25.93 1.46
N THR A 167 -4.77 -25.00 2.14
CA THR A 167 -5.05 -23.56 2.02
C THR A 167 -4.81 -23.03 0.61
N LEU A 168 -3.70 -23.40 -0.02
CA LEU A 168 -3.39 -23.01 -1.40
C LEU A 168 -4.38 -23.56 -2.42
N MET A 169 -4.92 -24.74 -2.16
CA MET A 169 -5.92 -25.37 -3.00
C MET A 169 -7.36 -24.87 -2.70
N ALA A 170 -7.49 -23.87 -1.81
CA ALA A 170 -8.75 -23.30 -1.37
C ALA A 170 -9.75 -24.36 -0.82
N VAL A 171 -9.23 -25.41 -0.21
CA VAL A 171 -10.08 -26.44 0.43
C VAL A 171 -10.51 -25.88 1.79
N GLY A 172 -11.76 -25.46 1.88
CA GLY A 172 -12.39 -24.99 3.11
C GLY A 172 -12.48 -26.08 4.17
N LYS A 173 -12.63 -25.70 5.43
CA LYS A 173 -12.80 -26.67 6.53
C LYS A 173 -14.12 -27.43 6.50
N GLU A 174 -15.10 -26.97 5.72
CA GLU A 174 -16.47 -27.48 5.67
C GLU A 174 -16.89 -28.03 4.29
N ASP A 175 -16.06 -27.81 3.26
CA ASP A 175 -16.37 -28.31 1.93
C ASP A 175 -15.94 -29.77 1.76
N GLU A 176 -16.75 -30.54 1.05
CA GLU A 176 -16.43 -31.91 0.64
C GLU A 176 -15.04 -31.92 -0.01
N ILE A 177 -14.16 -32.79 0.51
CA ILE A 177 -12.81 -32.93 -0.02
C ILE A 177 -12.93 -33.26 -1.51
N PRO A 178 -12.40 -32.46 -2.43
CA PRO A 178 -12.50 -32.73 -3.85
C PRO A 178 -12.02 -34.14 -4.19
N LEU A 179 -12.71 -34.82 -5.11
CA LEU A 179 -12.46 -36.22 -5.48
C LEU A 179 -10.99 -36.52 -5.79
N TYR A 180 -10.24 -35.56 -6.36
CA TYR A 180 -8.81 -35.72 -6.65
C TYR A 180 -7.90 -35.75 -5.40
N MET A 181 -8.42 -35.38 -4.22
CA MET A 181 -7.72 -35.49 -2.94
C MET A 181 -8.10 -36.76 -2.13
N GLN A 182 -9.07 -37.52 -2.59
CA GLN A 182 -9.52 -38.74 -1.91
C GLN A 182 -8.73 -39.99 -2.33
N VAL A 183 -7.83 -39.84 -3.33
CA VAL A 183 -7.03 -40.94 -3.87
C VAL A 183 -5.61 -40.84 -3.30
N SER A 184 -5.36 -41.49 -2.18
CA SER A 184 -4.02 -41.88 -1.72
C SER A 184 -4.13 -43.06 -0.76
#